data_efc6f9c2261fe281a89843dd38edd7c3
#
_entry.id   efc6f9c2261fe281a89843dd38edd7c3
#
_cell.length_a   1.000
_cell.length_b   1.000
_cell.length_c   1.000
_cell.angle_alpha   90.00
_cell.angle_beta   90.00
_cell.angle_gamma   90.00
#
_symmetry.space_group_name_H-M   'P 1'
#
loop_
_entity.id
_entity.type
_entity.pdbx_description
1 polymer ?
#
loop_
_entity_poly.entity_id
_entity_poly.type
_entity_poly.pdbx_seq_one_letter_code
_entity_poly.pdbx_strand_id
1 'polypeptide(L)'
;MKIAVLIARVLLGLVFLTFGLNNLHPFMPMQMPPGDAGTLSTIMFMHHWITFHGLLYVIAGVLLIIGRYVPVGLVILGPILVNILVFHLTLAPPSIGPGLVCTVLELFLIWAYWPAFRGIFTAKMEVG
;
A
#
# COMPACT_ATOMS: atom_id res chain seq x y z
N MET A 1 6.09 2.80 22.65
CA MET A 1 6.37 2.98 21.22
C MET A 1 6.43 1.66 20.45
N LYS A 2 7.07 0.62 21.00
CA LYS A 2 7.11 -0.70 20.34
C LYS A 2 5.74 -1.31 20.08
N ILE A 3 4.80 -1.15 21.01
CA ILE A 3 3.43 -1.66 20.86
C ILE A 3 2.70 -0.89 19.75
N ALA A 4 2.86 0.43 19.69
CA ALA A 4 2.24 1.24 18.64
C ALA A 4 2.78 0.85 17.26
N VAL A 5 4.08 0.62 17.13
CA VAL A 5 4.71 0.17 15.90
C VAL A 5 4.18 -1.21 15.50
N LEU A 6 4.08 -2.15 16.45
CA LEU A 6 3.55 -3.48 16.19
C LEU A 6 2.11 -3.41 15.69
N ILE A 7 1.26 -2.62 16.34
CA ILE A 7 -0.15 -2.48 15.95
C ILE A 7 -0.26 -1.87 14.56
N ALA A 8 0.44 -0.77 14.30
CA ALA A 8 0.43 -0.11 12.99
C ALA A 8 0.90 -1.04 11.88
N ARG A 9 1.99 -1.77 12.14
CA ARG A 9 2.57 -2.71 11.18
C ARG A 9 1.61 -3.85 10.85
N VAL A 10 1.02 -4.47 11.87
CA VAL A 10 0.09 -5.58 11.67
C VAL A 10 -1.19 -5.09 10.99
N LEU A 11 -1.73 -3.94 11.40
CA LEU A 11 -2.93 -3.38 10.76
C LEU A 11 -2.70 -3.07 9.28
N LEU A 12 -1.65 -2.36 8.96
CA LEU A 12 -1.33 -2.03 7.57
C LEU A 12 -1.08 -3.29 6.76
N GLY A 13 -0.33 -4.24 7.32
CA GLY A 13 -0.03 -5.52 6.69
C GLY A 13 -1.29 -6.34 6.42
N LEU A 14 -2.22 -6.41 7.37
CA LEU A 14 -3.48 -7.14 7.21
C LEU A 14 -4.36 -6.52 6.12
N VAL A 15 -4.44 -5.21 6.07
CA VAL A 15 -5.22 -4.51 5.03
C VAL A 15 -4.69 -4.90 3.65
N PHE A 16 -3.39 -4.76 3.42
CA PHE A 16 -2.82 -5.05 2.11
C PHE A 16 -2.80 -6.53 1.78
N LEU A 17 -2.56 -7.41 2.76
CA LEU A 17 -2.66 -8.84 2.54
C LEU A 17 -4.09 -9.23 2.12
N THR A 18 -5.10 -8.73 2.82
CA THR A 18 -6.50 -9.04 2.55
C THR A 18 -6.90 -8.56 1.16
N PHE A 19 -6.65 -7.30 0.83
CA PHE A 19 -6.99 -6.76 -0.49
C PHE A 19 -6.11 -7.34 -1.58
N GLY A 20 -4.86 -7.66 -1.30
CA GLY A 20 -3.98 -8.34 -2.24
C GLY A 20 -4.48 -9.73 -2.60
N LEU A 21 -4.87 -10.52 -1.62
CA LEU A 21 -5.45 -11.84 -1.87
C LEU A 21 -6.76 -11.73 -2.65
N ASN A 22 -7.59 -10.73 -2.33
CA ASN A 22 -8.82 -10.49 -3.07
C ASN A 22 -8.54 -10.11 -4.53
N ASN A 23 -7.48 -9.36 -4.79
CA ASN A 23 -7.08 -9.02 -6.16
C ASN A 23 -6.60 -10.24 -6.95
N LEU A 24 -5.95 -11.20 -6.28
CA LEU A 24 -5.47 -12.42 -6.92
C LEU A 24 -6.60 -13.43 -7.14
N HIS A 25 -7.48 -13.58 -6.18
CA HIS A 25 -8.61 -14.49 -6.23
C HIS A 25 -9.80 -13.85 -5.52
N PRO A 26 -10.70 -13.18 -6.26
CA PRO A 26 -11.80 -12.44 -5.65
C PRO A 26 -12.68 -13.31 -4.74
N PHE A 27 -12.79 -12.91 -3.48
CA PHE A 27 -13.64 -13.56 -2.48
C PHE A 27 -14.56 -12.57 -1.77
N MET A 28 -14.28 -11.26 -1.86
CA MET A 28 -15.13 -10.21 -1.31
C MET A 28 -15.94 -9.57 -2.43
N PRO A 29 -17.25 -9.32 -2.22
CA PRO A 29 -18.02 -8.57 -3.20
C PRO A 29 -17.54 -7.12 -3.21
N MET A 30 -17.03 -6.71 -4.37
CA MET A 30 -16.56 -5.34 -4.59
C MET A 30 -17.42 -4.72 -5.68
N GLN A 31 -18.10 -3.62 -5.34
CA GLN A 31 -18.86 -2.88 -6.33
C GLN A 31 -17.94 -1.96 -7.11
N MET A 32 -18.09 -1.95 -8.44
CA MET A 32 -17.38 -0.98 -9.27
C MET A 32 -17.92 0.42 -9.00
N PRO A 33 -17.05 1.40 -8.72
CA PRO A 33 -17.50 2.77 -8.58
C PRO A 33 -18.07 3.30 -9.90
N PRO A 34 -18.95 4.30 -9.84
CA PRO A 34 -19.50 4.90 -11.06
C PRO A 34 -18.47 5.76 -11.79
N GLY A 35 -18.74 6.05 -13.06
CA GLY A 35 -17.98 7.00 -13.86
C GLY A 35 -16.59 6.49 -14.23
N ASP A 36 -15.64 7.41 -14.34
CA ASP A 36 -14.28 7.14 -14.79
C ASP A 36 -13.52 6.22 -13.83
N ALA A 37 -13.83 6.29 -12.54
CA ALA A 37 -13.23 5.39 -11.57
C ALA A 37 -13.54 3.93 -11.89
N GLY A 38 -14.80 3.63 -12.19
CA GLY A 38 -15.22 2.29 -12.60
C GLY A 38 -14.63 1.87 -13.93
N THR A 39 -14.57 2.80 -14.89
CA THR A 39 -13.98 2.54 -16.20
C THR A 39 -12.50 2.17 -16.08
N LEU A 40 -11.73 2.95 -15.32
CA LEU A 40 -10.32 2.66 -15.09
C LEU A 40 -10.14 1.31 -14.37
N SER A 41 -10.93 1.07 -13.34
CA SER A 41 -10.86 -0.18 -12.56
C SER A 41 -11.16 -1.39 -13.46
N THR A 42 -12.14 -1.28 -14.36
CA THR A 42 -12.48 -2.34 -15.29
C THR A 42 -11.33 -2.62 -16.26
N ILE A 43 -10.69 -1.58 -16.79
CA ILE A 43 -9.55 -1.73 -17.68
C ILE A 43 -8.39 -2.42 -16.95
N MET A 44 -8.11 -2.01 -15.73
CA MET A 44 -7.06 -2.61 -14.90
C MET A 44 -7.34 -4.08 -14.60
N PHE A 45 -8.59 -4.41 -14.36
CA PHE A 45 -9.01 -5.80 -14.13
C PHE A 45 -8.82 -6.65 -15.39
N MET A 46 -9.28 -6.15 -16.54
CA MET A 46 -9.22 -6.89 -17.82
C MET A 46 -7.80 -7.16 -18.27
N HIS A 47 -6.87 -6.27 -17.99
CA HIS A 47 -5.48 -6.39 -18.41
C HIS A 47 -4.53 -6.88 -17.31
N HIS A 48 -5.09 -7.45 -16.24
CA HIS A 48 -4.34 -8.06 -15.13
C HIS A 48 -3.45 -7.09 -14.33
N TRP A 49 -3.70 -5.79 -14.40
CA TRP A 49 -3.02 -4.82 -13.55
C TRP A 49 -3.40 -5.01 -12.09
N ILE A 50 -4.65 -5.38 -11.83
CA ILE A 50 -5.12 -5.68 -10.47
C ILE A 50 -4.40 -6.91 -9.91
N THR A 51 -4.14 -7.91 -10.75
CA THR A 51 -3.35 -9.08 -10.35
C THR A 51 -1.92 -8.69 -9.97
N PHE A 52 -1.29 -7.86 -10.79
CA PHE A 52 0.06 -7.34 -10.51
C PHE A 52 0.10 -6.58 -9.19
N HIS A 53 -0.83 -5.66 -8.98
CA HIS A 53 -0.94 -4.93 -7.71
C HIS A 53 -1.19 -5.89 -6.54
N GLY A 54 -2.02 -6.91 -6.74
CA GLY A 54 -2.28 -7.92 -5.73
C GLY A 54 -1.03 -8.64 -5.26
N LEU A 55 -0.13 -8.98 -6.19
CA LEU A 55 1.15 -9.58 -5.83
C LEU A 55 1.99 -8.65 -4.96
N LEU A 56 2.08 -7.38 -5.32
CA LEU A 56 2.82 -6.39 -4.53
C LEU A 56 2.19 -6.19 -3.14
N TYR A 57 0.86 -6.15 -3.06
CA TYR A 57 0.13 -6.00 -1.80
C TYR A 57 0.40 -7.19 -0.88
N VAL A 58 0.37 -8.41 -1.42
CA VAL A 58 0.62 -9.63 -0.64
C VAL A 58 2.06 -9.64 -0.12
N ILE A 59 3.03 -9.36 -0.97
CA ILE A 59 4.44 -9.33 -0.58
C ILE A 59 4.65 -8.32 0.55
N ALA A 60 4.21 -7.08 0.35
CA ALA A 60 4.37 -6.04 1.35
C ALA A 60 3.61 -6.36 2.64
N GLY A 61 2.37 -6.85 2.52
CA GLY A 61 1.55 -7.21 3.66
C GLY A 61 2.19 -8.30 4.52
N VAL A 62 2.73 -9.33 3.90
CA VAL A 62 3.42 -10.42 4.59
C VAL A 62 4.66 -9.89 5.33
N LEU A 63 5.49 -9.07 4.66
CA LEU A 63 6.69 -8.52 5.27
C LEU A 63 6.36 -7.68 6.52
N LEU A 64 5.31 -6.88 6.43
CA LEU A 64 4.86 -6.07 7.56
C LEU A 64 4.35 -6.92 8.72
N ILE A 65 3.60 -7.97 8.43
CA ILE A 65 3.02 -8.84 9.47
C ILE A 65 4.12 -9.62 10.19
N ILE A 66 5.01 -10.26 9.44
CA ILE A 66 6.09 -11.07 10.06
C ILE A 66 7.16 -10.20 10.70
N GLY A 67 7.23 -8.91 10.38
CA GLY A 67 8.21 -7.99 10.97
C GLY A 67 9.62 -8.17 10.44
N ARG A 68 9.78 -8.74 9.26
CA ARG A 68 11.07 -8.90 8.58
C ARG A 68 11.07 -8.13 7.28
N TYR A 69 12.18 -7.46 6.99
CA TYR A 69 12.31 -6.60 5.82
C TYR A 69 11.22 -5.53 5.74
N VAL A 70 10.81 -5.02 6.92
CA VAL A 70 9.76 -4.02 7.01
C VAL A 70 10.04 -2.80 6.13
N PRO A 71 11.27 -2.25 6.09
CA PRO A 71 11.54 -1.11 5.19
C PRO A 71 11.28 -1.45 3.72
N VAL A 72 11.55 -2.68 3.27
CA VAL A 72 11.24 -3.10 1.89
C VAL A 72 9.74 -3.06 1.65
N GLY A 73 8.95 -3.59 2.59
CA GLY A 73 7.48 -3.52 2.50
C GLY A 73 6.99 -2.09 2.41
N LEU A 74 7.53 -1.19 3.22
CA LEU A 74 7.16 0.24 3.20
C LEU A 74 7.54 0.91 1.88
N VAL A 75 8.68 0.56 1.29
CA VAL A 75 9.10 1.08 -0.02
C VAL A 75 8.16 0.59 -1.13
N ILE A 76 7.71 -0.64 -1.06
CA ILE A 76 6.73 -1.17 -2.02
C ILE A 76 5.41 -0.40 -1.91
N LEU A 77 4.93 -0.16 -0.69
CA LEU A 77 3.64 0.48 -0.46
C LEU A 77 3.65 1.99 -0.69
N GLY A 78 4.79 2.67 -0.57
CA GLY A 78 4.85 4.12 -0.72
C GLY A 78 4.25 4.62 -2.02
N PRO A 79 4.79 4.24 -3.18
CA PRO A 79 4.24 4.63 -4.49
C PRO A 79 2.80 4.15 -4.69
N ILE A 80 2.48 2.96 -4.20
CA ILE A 80 1.12 2.40 -4.30
C ILE A 80 0.14 3.30 -3.56
N LEU A 81 0.46 3.73 -2.33
CA LEU A 81 -0.40 4.62 -1.56
C LEU A 81 -0.54 5.99 -2.20
N VAL A 82 0.53 6.53 -2.76
CA VAL A 82 0.45 7.78 -3.53
C VAL A 82 -0.55 7.61 -4.67
N ASN A 83 -0.46 6.51 -5.41
CA ASN A 83 -1.37 6.23 -6.51
C ASN A 83 -2.82 6.05 -6.04
N ILE A 84 -3.03 5.38 -4.91
CA ILE A 84 -4.36 5.22 -4.32
C ILE A 84 -4.95 6.58 -3.95
N LEU A 85 -4.16 7.46 -3.34
CA LEU A 85 -4.63 8.79 -2.99
C LEU A 85 -4.97 9.62 -4.23
N VAL A 86 -4.14 9.59 -5.26
CA VAL A 86 -4.40 10.31 -6.51
C VAL A 86 -5.68 9.78 -7.16
N PHE A 87 -5.85 8.47 -7.23
CA PHE A 87 -7.06 7.86 -7.77
C PHE A 87 -8.32 8.36 -7.05
N HIS A 88 -8.30 8.33 -5.72
CA HIS A 88 -9.47 8.76 -4.95
C HIS A 88 -9.70 10.27 -5.00
N LEU A 89 -8.64 11.07 -4.95
CA LEU A 89 -8.78 12.53 -5.03
C LEU A 89 -9.35 12.98 -6.36
N THR A 90 -9.01 12.30 -7.44
CA THR A 90 -9.39 12.72 -8.79
C THR A 90 -10.64 12.03 -9.32
N LEU A 91 -10.85 10.75 -8.98
CA LEU A 91 -11.89 9.92 -9.60
C LEU A 91 -12.96 9.45 -8.62
N ALA A 92 -12.66 9.32 -7.33
CA ALA A 92 -13.60 8.75 -6.37
C ALA A 92 -13.44 9.38 -4.97
N PRO A 93 -13.61 10.72 -4.83
CA PRO A 93 -13.38 11.40 -3.55
C PRO A 93 -14.13 10.83 -2.35
N PRO A 94 -15.40 10.37 -2.47
CA PRO A 94 -16.13 9.84 -1.31
C PRO A 94 -15.50 8.59 -0.68
N SER A 95 -14.66 7.87 -1.41
CA SER A 95 -14.07 6.60 -0.97
C SER A 95 -12.64 6.74 -0.44
N ILE A 96 -12.16 7.97 -0.22
CA ILE A 96 -10.75 8.21 0.12
C ILE A 96 -10.37 7.77 1.55
N GLY A 97 -11.34 7.59 2.45
CA GLY A 97 -11.07 7.33 3.87
C GLY A 97 -10.06 6.22 4.16
N PRO A 98 -10.27 4.99 3.65
CA PRO A 98 -9.32 3.89 3.88
C PRO A 98 -7.90 4.20 3.39
N GLY A 99 -7.76 4.87 2.24
CA GLY A 99 -6.46 5.28 1.72
C GLY A 99 -5.75 6.28 2.61
N LEU A 100 -6.49 7.22 3.21
CA LEU A 100 -5.93 8.17 4.16
C LEU A 100 -5.42 7.47 5.42
N VAL A 101 -6.20 6.54 5.97
CA VAL A 101 -5.79 5.77 7.14
C VAL A 101 -4.52 4.99 6.86
N CYS A 102 -4.46 4.28 5.74
CA CYS A 102 -3.27 3.52 5.36
C CYS A 102 -2.06 4.43 5.15
N THR A 103 -2.26 5.62 4.58
CA THR A 103 -1.18 6.60 4.39
C THR A 103 -0.63 7.08 5.73
N VAL A 104 -1.49 7.36 6.70
CA VAL A 104 -1.06 7.75 8.05
C VAL A 104 -0.24 6.64 8.70
N LEU A 105 -0.69 5.39 8.59
CA LEU A 105 0.04 4.24 9.11
C LEU A 105 1.41 4.08 8.43
N GLU A 106 1.46 4.24 7.12
CA GLU A 106 2.71 4.17 6.35
C GLU A 106 3.69 5.25 6.81
N LEU A 107 3.23 6.51 6.91
CA LEU A 107 4.09 7.62 7.34
C LEU A 107 4.61 7.42 8.77
N PHE A 108 3.75 6.94 9.67
CA PHE A 108 4.16 6.62 11.03
C PHE A 108 5.25 5.55 11.04
N LEU A 109 5.08 4.50 10.24
CA LEU A 109 6.06 3.41 10.17
C LEU A 109 7.38 3.85 9.52
N ILE A 110 7.33 4.68 8.49
CA ILE A 110 8.56 5.27 7.91
C ILE A 110 9.31 6.06 8.98
N TRP A 111 8.58 6.85 9.76
CA TRP A 111 9.18 7.60 10.86
C TRP A 111 9.80 6.64 11.91
N ALA A 112 9.10 5.59 12.30
CA ALA A 112 9.58 4.63 13.28
C ALA A 112 10.81 3.85 12.78
N TYR A 113 10.88 3.56 11.49
CA TYR A 113 12.00 2.86 10.84
C TYR A 113 12.96 3.82 10.13
N TRP A 114 12.95 5.10 10.50
CA TRP A 114 13.74 6.14 9.84
C TRP A 114 15.22 5.80 9.64
N PRO A 115 15.93 5.15 10.58
CA PRO A 115 17.32 4.79 10.36
C PRO A 115 17.57 3.99 9.07
N ALA A 116 16.58 3.22 8.61
CA ALA A 116 16.69 2.47 7.36
C ALA A 116 16.51 3.35 6.11
N PHE A 117 15.84 4.51 6.25
CA PHE A 117 15.49 5.37 5.11
C PHE A 117 16.42 6.57 4.94
N ARG A 118 17.05 7.02 6.01
CA ARG A 118 17.82 8.26 5.99
C ARG A 118 18.92 8.30 4.93
N GLY A 119 19.50 7.14 4.59
CA GLY A 119 20.55 7.06 3.56
C GLY A 119 20.04 7.37 2.16
N ILE A 120 18.76 7.15 1.89
CA ILE A 120 18.14 7.44 0.59
C ILE A 120 18.16 8.94 0.30
N PHE A 121 18.13 9.76 1.34
CA PHE A 121 18.09 11.22 1.22
C PHE A 121 19.48 11.84 1.17
N THR A 122 20.52 11.05 1.04
CA THR A 122 21.89 11.51 0.86
C THR A 122 22.04 12.10 -0.54
N ALA A 123 22.41 13.39 -0.62
CA ALA A 123 22.49 14.11 -1.89
C ALA A 123 23.57 13.55 -2.83
N LYS A 124 24.66 13.09 -2.26
CA LYS A 124 25.77 12.49 -3.02
C LYS A 124 26.23 11.22 -2.32
N MET A 125 26.36 10.16 -3.07
CA MET A 125 26.80 8.87 -2.57
C MET A 125 27.98 8.38 -3.38
N GLU A 126 29.03 7.95 -2.71
CA GLU A 126 30.15 7.30 -3.39
C GLU A 126 29.72 5.87 -3.79
N VAL A 127 30.06 5.51 -5.04
CA VAL A 127 29.83 4.17 -5.54
C VAL A 127 30.99 3.30 -5.07
N GLY A 128 30.66 2.24 -4.34
CA GLY A 128 31.62 1.36 -3.69
C GLY A 128 32.45 0.48 -4.61
#